data_6c7980ca0c20696bde7148d256e552be
#
_entry.id   6c7980ca0c20696bde7148d256e552be
#
_cell.length_a   1.000
_cell.length_b   1.000
_cell.length_c   1.000
_cell.angle_alpha   90.00
_cell.angle_beta   90.00
_cell.angle_gamma   90.00
#
_symmetry.space_group_name_H-M   'P 1'
#
loop_
_entity.id
_entity.type
_entity.pdbx_description
1 polymer ?
#
loop_
_entity_poly.entity_id
_entity_poly.type
_entity_poly.pdbx_seq_one_letter_code
_entity_poly.pdbx_strand_id
1 'polypeptide(L)'
;MGRLFGLTQGQISDWVKRLTVTAGQLLTLHKPARQGRDLRQLLEEEPALEEVIIDGTERRLPRPQDAGRQRRYDSGRKKRHAVKNVIVVGAGRVLWCSPTGSARTHDKKVAERARLRLPAGVWLLGDSGFDRLETGPGRPVVTPWKKPRGRRLHWRRRQFNRQLSRERVRVEHTLASVKRLRVLRDEFRNRRGGMVDEVMILGCALHNYRTDHRERVLAA
;
A
#
# COMPACT_ATOMS: atom_id res chain seq x y z
N MET A 1 -28.51 -5.94 -2.60
CA MET A 1 -28.06 -7.26 -2.03
C MET A 1 -29.09 -7.85 -1.07
N GLY A 2 -29.50 -7.20 0.02
CA GLY A 2 -30.43 -7.78 0.98
C GLY A 2 -31.74 -8.29 0.40
N ARG A 3 -32.35 -7.52 -0.50
CA ARG A 3 -33.59 -7.94 -1.18
C ARG A 3 -33.43 -9.22 -2.04
N LEU A 4 -32.24 -9.46 -2.62
CA LEU A 4 -31.97 -10.64 -3.45
C LEU A 4 -31.81 -11.93 -2.63
N PHE A 5 -31.42 -11.82 -1.35
CA PHE A 5 -31.14 -12.96 -0.47
C PHE A 5 -32.07 -13.00 0.74
N GLY A 6 -33.12 -12.18 0.79
CA GLY A 6 -34.02 -12.11 1.95
C GLY A 6 -33.36 -11.70 3.27
N LEU A 7 -32.20 -11.03 3.21
CA LEU A 7 -31.42 -10.63 4.37
C LEU A 7 -31.62 -9.16 4.73
N THR A 8 -31.68 -8.86 6.03
CA THR A 8 -31.66 -7.49 6.54
C THR A 8 -30.28 -6.85 6.37
N GLN A 9 -30.22 -5.51 6.41
CA GLN A 9 -28.96 -4.76 6.36
C GLN A 9 -28.02 -5.16 7.52
N GLY A 10 -28.53 -5.44 8.72
CA GLY A 10 -27.75 -5.92 9.85
C GLY A 10 -27.11 -7.27 9.59
N GLN A 11 -27.90 -8.25 9.14
CA GLN A 11 -27.41 -9.57 8.78
C GLN A 11 -26.32 -9.54 7.71
N ILE A 12 -26.51 -8.74 6.66
CA ILE A 12 -25.46 -8.55 5.62
C ILE A 12 -24.18 -7.99 6.24
N SER A 13 -24.29 -6.98 7.11
CA SER A 13 -23.14 -6.37 7.77
C SER A 13 -22.37 -7.39 8.64
N ASP A 14 -23.06 -8.28 9.32
CA ASP A 14 -22.45 -9.32 10.14
C ASP A 14 -21.81 -10.42 9.28
N TRP A 15 -22.46 -10.84 8.21
CA TRP A 15 -21.86 -11.77 7.24
C TRP A 15 -20.60 -11.19 6.61
N VAL A 16 -20.59 -9.94 6.17
CA VAL A 16 -19.41 -9.27 5.62
C VAL A 16 -18.26 -9.31 6.63
N LYS A 17 -18.55 -9.02 7.92
CA LYS A 17 -17.53 -9.08 8.96
C LYS A 17 -16.96 -10.47 9.13
N ARG A 18 -17.83 -11.48 9.33
CA ARG A 18 -17.42 -12.89 9.52
C ARG A 18 -16.58 -13.38 8.34
N LEU A 19 -17.05 -13.18 7.11
CA LEU A 19 -16.33 -13.59 5.91
C LEU A 19 -14.99 -12.86 5.72
N THR A 20 -14.90 -11.57 6.08
CA THR A 20 -13.65 -10.83 6.03
C THR A 20 -12.62 -11.41 7.00
N VAL A 21 -13.04 -11.74 8.23
CA VAL A 21 -12.17 -12.35 9.24
C VAL A 21 -11.73 -13.74 8.80
N THR A 22 -12.67 -14.60 8.39
CA THR A 22 -12.37 -15.96 7.94
C THR A 22 -11.45 -15.99 6.72
N ALA A 23 -11.73 -15.17 5.71
CA ALA A 23 -10.85 -15.03 4.55
C ALA A 23 -9.45 -14.53 4.96
N GLY A 24 -9.38 -13.58 5.92
CA GLY A 24 -8.11 -13.13 6.47
C GLY A 24 -7.34 -14.23 7.21
N GLN A 25 -8.00 -15.14 7.90
CA GLN A 25 -7.39 -16.30 8.54
C GLN A 25 -6.85 -17.31 7.53
N LEU A 26 -7.65 -17.66 6.52
CA LEU A 26 -7.25 -18.57 5.44
C LEU A 26 -6.04 -18.05 4.64
N LEU A 27 -5.93 -16.74 4.48
CA LEU A 27 -4.86 -16.12 3.73
C LEU A 27 -3.69 -15.63 4.62
N THR A 28 -3.52 -16.18 5.83
CA THR A 28 -2.51 -15.71 6.80
C THR A 28 -1.11 -15.74 6.23
N LEU A 29 -0.72 -16.78 5.51
CA LEU A 29 0.61 -16.94 4.90
C LEU A 29 0.89 -15.93 3.76
N HIS A 30 -0.14 -15.32 3.21
CA HIS A 30 -0.03 -14.35 2.12
C HIS A 30 -0.15 -12.89 2.58
N LYS A 31 -0.33 -12.66 3.89
CA LYS A 31 -0.46 -11.29 4.42
C LYS A 31 0.88 -10.56 4.35
N PRO A 32 0.87 -9.27 4.00
CA PRO A 32 2.07 -8.45 4.09
C PRO A 32 2.47 -8.25 5.56
N ALA A 33 3.76 -8.06 5.81
CA ALA A 33 4.27 -7.61 7.09
C ALA A 33 3.63 -6.28 7.50
N ARG A 34 3.45 -6.09 8.82
CA ARG A 34 2.80 -4.87 9.37
C ARG A 34 3.79 -3.97 10.09
N GLN A 35 4.82 -4.54 10.66
CA GLN A 35 5.88 -3.82 11.37
C GLN A 35 7.15 -3.78 10.52
N GLY A 36 7.92 -2.72 10.67
CA GLY A 36 9.16 -2.58 9.90
C GLY A 36 10.20 -3.67 10.22
N ARG A 37 10.21 -4.19 11.45
CA ARG A 37 11.08 -5.30 11.85
C ARG A 37 10.74 -6.60 11.11
N ASP A 38 9.45 -6.87 10.92
CA ASP A 38 8.97 -8.10 10.26
C ASP A 38 9.33 -8.07 8.77
N LEU A 39 9.23 -6.87 8.13
CA LEU A 39 9.70 -6.70 6.76
C LEU A 39 11.22 -6.91 6.66
N ARG A 40 11.99 -6.38 7.60
CA ARG A 40 13.43 -6.55 7.62
C ARG A 40 13.80 -8.04 7.68
N GLN A 41 13.20 -8.78 8.60
CA GLN A 41 13.42 -10.23 8.72
C GLN A 41 13.06 -10.97 7.43
N LEU A 42 11.90 -10.68 6.83
CA LEU A 42 11.48 -11.28 5.56
C LEU A 42 12.52 -11.04 4.45
N LEU A 43 13.07 -9.84 4.36
CA LEU A 43 14.07 -9.50 3.35
C LEU A 43 15.45 -10.12 3.64
N GLU A 44 15.78 -10.38 4.90
CA GLU A 44 16.99 -11.12 5.30
C GLU A 44 16.88 -12.61 4.94
N GLU A 45 15.67 -13.17 4.96
CA GLU A 45 15.36 -14.55 4.56
C GLU A 45 15.27 -14.71 3.03
N GLU A 46 15.15 -13.61 2.27
CA GLU A 46 15.01 -13.58 0.81
C GLU A 46 16.15 -12.78 0.14
N PRO A 47 17.40 -13.25 0.20
CA PRO A 47 18.56 -12.48 -0.28
C PRO A 47 18.55 -12.18 -1.78
N ALA A 48 17.74 -12.87 -2.56
CA ALA A 48 17.53 -12.58 -3.98
C ALA A 48 16.73 -11.28 -4.22
N LEU A 49 16.10 -10.73 -3.20
CA LEU A 49 15.35 -9.48 -3.28
C LEU A 49 16.25 -8.27 -2.99
N GLU A 50 17.05 -7.88 -3.96
CA GLU A 50 17.96 -6.73 -3.86
C GLU A 50 17.24 -5.38 -3.98
N GLU A 51 16.00 -5.37 -4.50
CA GLU A 51 15.25 -4.15 -4.79
C GLU A 51 13.79 -4.27 -4.41
N VAL A 52 13.29 -3.25 -3.72
CA VAL A 52 11.87 -3.10 -3.38
C VAL A 52 11.38 -1.70 -3.70
N ILE A 53 10.08 -1.54 -3.93
CA ILE A 53 9.46 -0.29 -4.36
C ILE A 53 8.44 0.15 -3.31
N ILE A 54 8.51 1.42 -2.89
CA ILE A 54 7.56 2.02 -1.95
C ILE A 54 6.61 2.97 -2.66
N ASP A 55 5.32 2.89 -2.33
CA ASP A 55 4.32 3.85 -2.82
C ASP A 55 3.17 4.02 -1.82
N GLY A 56 2.46 5.14 -1.96
CA GLY A 56 1.28 5.47 -1.17
C GLY A 56 -0.02 5.19 -1.92
N THR A 57 -1.00 4.63 -1.23
CA THR A 57 -2.33 4.41 -1.80
C THR A 57 -3.42 5.03 -0.93
N GLU A 58 -4.36 5.73 -1.57
CA GLU A 58 -5.50 6.36 -0.91
C GLU A 58 -6.80 5.64 -1.24
N ARG A 59 -7.70 5.60 -0.24
CA ARG A 59 -9.08 5.12 -0.39
C ARG A 59 -10.04 6.21 0.04
N ARG A 60 -11.03 6.47 -0.82
CA ARG A 60 -12.04 7.48 -0.55
C ARG A 60 -12.95 7.07 0.61
N LEU A 61 -13.32 8.06 1.41
CA LEU A 61 -14.34 7.94 2.45
C LEU A 61 -15.50 8.88 2.12
N PRO A 62 -16.73 8.55 2.54
CA PRO A 62 -17.82 9.51 2.57
C PRO A 62 -17.42 10.72 3.41
N ARG A 63 -17.95 11.89 3.08
CA ARG A 63 -17.71 13.10 3.88
C ARG A 63 -18.20 12.88 5.32
N PRO A 64 -17.31 13.00 6.32
CA PRO A 64 -17.72 12.91 7.71
C PRO A 64 -18.66 14.07 8.08
N GLN A 65 -19.60 13.84 9.00
CA GLN A 65 -20.47 14.91 9.50
C GLN A 65 -19.73 15.82 10.48
N ASP A 66 -18.84 15.27 11.29
CA ASP A 66 -18.03 15.98 12.26
C ASP A 66 -16.90 16.79 11.60
N ALA A 67 -16.78 18.07 11.94
CA ALA A 67 -15.79 18.99 11.36
C ALA A 67 -14.33 18.60 11.68
N GLY A 68 -14.09 18.02 12.86
CA GLY A 68 -12.77 17.53 13.25
C GLY A 68 -12.33 16.34 12.39
N ARG A 69 -13.25 15.39 12.15
CA ARG A 69 -13.03 14.27 11.24
C ARG A 69 -12.87 14.73 9.80
N GLN A 70 -13.65 15.74 9.35
CA GLN A 70 -13.47 16.30 8.01
C GLN A 70 -12.04 16.80 7.83
N ARG A 71 -11.54 17.65 8.75
CA ARG A 71 -10.16 18.16 8.73
C ARG A 71 -9.12 17.05 8.80
N ARG A 72 -9.37 16.00 9.61
CA ARG A 72 -8.47 14.87 9.77
C ARG A 72 -8.32 14.07 8.49
N TYR A 73 -9.38 13.81 7.75
CA TYR A 73 -9.38 12.95 6.56
C TYR A 73 -9.29 13.72 5.24
N ASP A 74 -9.19 15.04 5.28
CA ASP A 74 -9.05 15.85 4.07
C ASP A 74 -7.71 15.59 3.38
N SER A 75 -7.78 15.13 2.14
CA SER A 75 -6.63 15.04 1.24
C SER A 75 -6.52 16.36 0.49
N GLY A 76 -5.78 17.32 1.04
CA GLY A 76 -5.66 18.67 0.48
C GLY A 76 -5.26 18.69 -1.02
N ARG A 77 -4.47 17.70 -1.47
CA ARG A 77 -4.09 17.56 -2.89
C ARG A 77 -5.26 17.12 -3.77
N LYS A 78 -6.12 16.21 -3.29
CA LYS A 78 -7.21 15.62 -4.06
C LYS A 78 -8.58 16.19 -3.72
N LYS A 79 -8.65 17.17 -2.83
CA LYS A 79 -9.88 17.85 -2.36
C LYS A 79 -11.01 16.85 -2.02
N ARG A 80 -10.69 15.81 -1.27
CA ARG A 80 -11.63 14.76 -0.87
C ARG A 80 -11.23 14.12 0.45
N HIS A 81 -12.20 13.52 1.15
CA HIS A 81 -11.92 12.75 2.37
C HIS A 81 -11.41 11.37 2.00
N ALA A 82 -10.29 10.97 2.59
CA ALA A 82 -9.67 9.69 2.31
C ALA A 82 -8.80 9.22 3.49
N VAL A 83 -8.55 7.92 3.50
CA VAL A 83 -7.49 7.27 4.28
C VAL A 83 -6.40 6.79 3.36
N LYS A 84 -5.20 6.57 3.90
CA LYS A 84 -4.08 6.07 3.14
C LYS A 84 -3.32 4.95 3.85
N ASN A 85 -2.68 4.15 3.04
CA ASN A 85 -1.63 3.23 3.43
C ASN A 85 -0.41 3.48 2.56
N VAL A 86 0.76 3.17 3.09
CA VAL A 86 2.00 3.04 2.33
C VAL A 86 2.30 1.55 2.23
N ILE A 87 2.72 1.09 1.07
CA ILE A 87 3.09 -0.30 0.81
C ILE A 87 4.51 -0.40 0.30
N VAL A 88 5.14 -1.55 0.55
CA VAL A 88 6.40 -1.96 -0.07
C VAL A 88 6.14 -3.19 -0.91
N VAL A 89 6.61 -3.18 -2.15
CA VAL A 89 6.43 -4.25 -3.14
C VAL A 89 7.79 -4.77 -3.58
N GLY A 90 7.93 -6.09 -3.65
CA GLY A 90 9.09 -6.79 -4.21
C GLY A 90 8.64 -8.07 -4.90
N ALA A 91 9.31 -8.49 -5.98
CA ALA A 91 8.95 -9.67 -6.78
C ALA A 91 7.44 -9.78 -7.10
N GLY A 92 6.79 -8.65 -7.40
CA GLY A 92 5.34 -8.62 -7.71
C GLY A 92 4.41 -8.81 -6.52
N ARG A 93 4.91 -8.98 -5.29
CA ARG A 93 4.14 -9.19 -4.05
C ARG A 93 4.11 -7.91 -3.20
N VAL A 94 3.06 -7.72 -2.43
CA VAL A 94 3.03 -6.73 -1.36
C VAL A 94 3.71 -7.34 -0.13
N LEU A 95 4.93 -6.90 0.14
CA LEU A 95 5.75 -7.41 1.26
C LEU A 95 5.39 -6.74 2.58
N TRP A 96 5.03 -5.47 2.54
CA TRP A 96 4.69 -4.71 3.72
C TRP A 96 3.57 -3.70 3.43
N CYS A 97 2.73 -3.47 4.44
CA CYS A 97 1.66 -2.49 4.38
C CYS A 97 1.55 -1.74 5.72
N SER A 98 1.64 -0.43 5.70
CA SER A 98 1.49 0.40 6.89
C SER A 98 0.10 0.26 7.52
N PRO A 99 -0.08 0.56 8.81
CA PRO A 99 -1.39 0.84 9.36
C PRO A 99 -2.11 1.91 8.56
N THR A 100 -3.44 1.82 8.50
CA THR A 100 -4.26 2.82 7.80
C THR A 100 -4.25 4.14 8.56
N GLY A 101 -3.85 5.19 7.87
CA GLY A 101 -3.76 6.54 8.41
C GLY A 101 -4.63 7.55 7.66
N SER A 102 -4.59 8.80 8.12
CA SER A 102 -5.24 9.94 7.48
C SER A 102 -4.56 10.28 6.15
N ALA A 103 -5.34 10.55 5.10
CA ALA A 103 -4.82 11.03 3.83
C ALA A 103 -4.12 12.40 3.91
N ARG A 104 -4.39 13.18 4.94
CA ARG A 104 -3.70 14.45 5.21
C ARG A 104 -2.22 14.26 5.55
N THR A 105 -1.87 13.10 6.13
CA THR A 105 -0.47 12.82 6.50
C THR A 105 0.35 12.55 5.23
N HIS A 106 1.53 13.13 5.13
CA HIS A 106 2.46 12.88 4.02
C HIS A 106 2.94 11.41 4.03
N ASP A 107 3.10 10.79 2.86
CA ASP A 107 3.43 9.37 2.73
C ASP A 107 4.72 8.99 3.47
N LYS A 108 5.76 9.82 3.37
CA LYS A 108 7.00 9.69 4.13
C LYS A 108 6.73 9.60 5.64
N LYS A 109 5.91 10.51 6.20
CA LYS A 109 5.55 10.47 7.63
C LYS A 109 4.78 9.21 8.03
N VAL A 110 4.00 8.63 7.13
CA VAL A 110 3.32 7.34 7.39
C VAL A 110 4.35 6.23 7.52
N ALA A 111 5.33 6.15 6.62
CA ALA A 111 6.42 5.17 6.68
C ALA A 111 7.30 5.35 7.93
N GLU A 112 7.66 6.58 8.28
CA GLU A 112 8.43 6.90 9.48
C GLU A 112 7.71 6.46 10.78
N ARG A 113 6.41 6.80 10.91
CA ARG A 113 5.58 6.41 12.06
C ARG A 113 5.42 4.89 12.19
N ALA A 114 5.35 4.21 11.06
CA ALA A 114 5.28 2.76 11.01
C ALA A 114 6.67 2.10 11.19
N ARG A 115 7.73 2.89 11.44
CA ARG A 115 9.10 2.44 11.68
C ARG A 115 9.58 1.46 10.61
N LEU A 116 9.37 1.84 9.33
CA LEU A 116 9.86 1.03 8.21
C LEU A 116 11.36 0.79 8.35
N ARG A 117 11.80 -0.48 8.26
CA ARG A 117 13.20 -0.89 8.37
C ARG A 117 13.55 -1.85 7.23
N LEU A 118 14.74 -1.66 6.68
CA LEU A 118 15.29 -2.51 5.63
C LEU A 118 16.68 -3.01 6.04
N PRO A 119 17.09 -4.22 5.60
CA PRO A 119 18.45 -4.70 5.81
C PRO A 119 19.45 -3.93 4.95
N ALA A 120 20.72 -4.05 5.28
CA ALA A 120 21.80 -3.55 4.46
C ALA A 120 21.78 -4.27 3.09
N GLY A 121 22.04 -3.53 2.01
CA GLY A 121 22.10 -4.13 0.66
C GLY A 121 20.82 -4.01 -0.17
N VAL A 122 19.65 -3.92 0.45
CA VAL A 122 18.38 -3.76 -0.27
C VAL A 122 18.17 -2.30 -0.70
N TRP A 123 17.85 -2.10 -1.99
CA TRP A 123 17.49 -0.80 -2.54
C TRP A 123 16.00 -0.53 -2.37
N LEU A 124 15.68 0.66 -1.89
CA LEU A 124 14.29 1.14 -1.82
C LEU A 124 14.07 2.20 -2.90
N LEU A 125 13.22 1.90 -3.88
CA LEU A 125 12.82 2.84 -4.92
C LEU A 125 11.54 3.55 -4.51
N GLY A 126 11.48 4.87 -4.62
CA GLY A 126 10.30 5.65 -4.26
C GLY A 126 10.06 6.84 -5.18
N ASP A 127 8.93 7.51 -5.00
CA ASP A 127 8.71 8.81 -5.62
C ASP A 127 9.44 9.92 -4.84
N SER A 128 9.45 11.13 -5.38
CA SER A 128 10.09 12.28 -4.73
C SER A 128 9.49 12.66 -3.36
N GLY A 129 8.36 12.07 -3.00
CA GLY A 129 7.71 12.25 -1.71
C GLY A 129 8.39 11.46 -0.59
N PHE A 130 9.18 10.44 -0.92
CA PHE A 130 9.95 9.65 0.03
C PHE A 130 11.42 10.08 0.15
N ASP A 131 11.78 11.20 -0.49
CA ASP A 131 13.13 11.74 -0.41
C ASP A 131 13.61 11.83 1.04
N ARG A 132 14.85 11.32 1.31
CA ARG A 132 15.45 11.25 2.65
C ARG A 132 14.62 10.47 3.68
N LEU A 133 13.84 9.48 3.29
CA LEU A 133 13.22 8.55 4.23
C LEU A 133 14.31 7.66 4.84
N GLU A 134 14.40 7.66 6.16
CA GLU A 134 15.35 6.81 6.89
C GLU A 134 14.74 5.43 7.16
N THR A 135 15.43 4.39 6.69
CA THR A 135 14.97 2.99 6.81
C THR A 135 15.95 2.10 7.59
N GLY A 136 16.84 2.71 8.39
CA GLY A 136 17.85 2.01 9.19
C GLY A 136 19.21 1.95 8.48
N PRO A 137 20.02 0.91 8.70
CA PRO A 137 21.38 0.79 8.15
C PRO A 137 21.41 0.56 6.62
N GLY A 138 20.25 0.47 6.01
CA GLY A 138 20.08 0.28 4.58
C GLY A 138 20.56 1.48 3.75
N ARG A 139 20.52 1.31 2.44
CA ARG A 139 20.86 2.39 1.49
C ARG A 139 19.79 3.48 1.51
N PRO A 140 20.15 4.75 1.19
CA PRO A 140 19.15 5.81 1.06
C PRO A 140 18.11 5.45 0.00
N VAL A 141 16.88 5.94 0.17
CA VAL A 141 15.82 5.76 -0.81
C VAL A 141 16.22 6.39 -2.14
N VAL A 142 16.11 5.62 -3.19
CA VAL A 142 16.35 6.07 -4.57
C VAL A 142 15.10 6.79 -5.07
N THR A 143 15.22 8.09 -5.28
CA THR A 143 14.12 8.95 -5.74
C THR A 143 14.50 9.71 -7.02
N PRO A 144 13.52 10.12 -7.83
CA PRO A 144 13.81 10.86 -9.05
C PRO A 144 14.42 12.23 -8.75
N TRP A 145 15.39 12.62 -9.56
CA TRP A 145 15.97 13.95 -9.52
C TRP A 145 14.91 15.02 -9.79
N LYS A 146 14.80 16.00 -8.89
CA LYS A 146 13.90 17.14 -9.05
C LYS A 146 14.45 18.11 -10.11
N LYS A 147 13.56 18.63 -10.94
CA LYS A 147 13.91 19.65 -11.92
C LYS A 147 14.25 20.95 -11.20
N PRO A 148 15.42 21.58 -11.44
CA PRO A 148 15.74 22.90 -10.91
C PRO A 148 14.76 23.95 -11.44
N ARG A 149 14.48 24.98 -10.65
CA ARG A 149 13.62 26.11 -11.06
C ARG A 149 14.27 26.85 -12.24
N GLY A 150 13.52 27.09 -13.30
CA GLY A 150 13.97 27.84 -14.49
C GLY A 150 15.00 27.14 -15.40
N ARG A 151 15.43 25.90 -15.09
CA ARG A 151 16.43 25.18 -15.90
C ARG A 151 15.93 23.81 -16.33
N ARG A 152 16.49 23.26 -17.42
CA ARG A 152 16.23 21.88 -17.83
C ARG A 152 17.09 20.92 -17.00
N LEU A 153 16.51 19.77 -16.70
CA LEU A 153 17.28 18.70 -16.05
C LEU A 153 18.32 18.14 -17.03
N HIS A 154 19.53 17.92 -16.54
CA HIS A 154 20.62 17.33 -17.34
C HIS A 154 20.20 15.98 -17.96
N TRP A 155 20.67 15.66 -19.16
CA TRP A 155 20.22 14.46 -19.91
C TRP A 155 20.44 13.16 -19.14
N ARG A 156 21.56 12.94 -18.44
CA ARG A 156 21.83 11.75 -17.61
C ARG A 156 20.79 11.62 -16.49
N ARG A 157 20.43 12.71 -15.82
CA ARG A 157 19.39 12.69 -14.78
C ARG A 157 18.00 12.41 -15.36
N ARG A 158 17.71 12.87 -16.57
CA ARG A 158 16.46 12.52 -17.28
C ARG A 158 16.41 11.03 -17.63
N GLN A 159 17.53 10.47 -18.09
CA GLN A 159 17.63 9.05 -18.39
C GLN A 159 17.45 8.21 -17.14
N PHE A 160 18.12 8.55 -16.04
CA PHE A 160 17.93 7.92 -14.73
C PHE A 160 16.46 7.96 -14.28
N ASN A 161 15.82 9.13 -14.31
CA ASN A 161 14.41 9.27 -13.94
C ASN A 161 13.49 8.41 -14.80
N ARG A 162 13.81 8.24 -16.08
CA ARG A 162 13.05 7.37 -17.00
C ARG A 162 13.20 5.90 -16.62
N GLN A 163 14.40 5.45 -16.28
CA GLN A 163 14.63 4.09 -15.81
C GLN A 163 13.91 3.84 -14.49
N LEU A 164 14.08 4.71 -13.50
CA LEU A 164 13.38 4.62 -12.22
C LEU A 164 11.86 4.61 -12.39
N SER A 165 11.31 5.40 -13.30
CA SER A 165 9.86 5.40 -13.58
C SER A 165 9.39 4.06 -14.16
N ARG A 166 10.19 3.40 -15.00
CA ARG A 166 9.87 2.07 -15.55
C ARG A 166 9.79 1.02 -14.45
N GLU A 167 10.75 1.01 -13.53
CA GLU A 167 10.72 0.09 -12.39
C GLU A 167 9.51 0.38 -11.49
N ARG A 168 9.20 1.65 -11.24
CA ARG A 168 8.05 2.04 -10.41
C ARG A 168 6.68 1.68 -10.99
N VAL A 169 6.55 1.48 -12.28
CA VAL A 169 5.30 0.95 -12.88
C VAL A 169 4.90 -0.39 -12.26
N ARG A 170 5.83 -1.18 -11.77
CA ARG A 170 5.56 -2.48 -11.10
C ARG A 170 4.69 -2.31 -9.85
N VAL A 171 4.93 -1.27 -9.03
CA VAL A 171 4.09 -1.01 -7.85
C VAL A 171 2.70 -0.50 -8.24
N GLU A 172 2.61 0.27 -9.33
CA GLU A 172 1.31 0.74 -9.85
C GLU A 172 0.45 -0.45 -10.34
N HIS A 173 1.05 -1.41 -11.05
CA HIS A 173 0.39 -2.65 -11.46
C HIS A 173 -0.05 -3.50 -10.26
N THR A 174 0.81 -3.61 -9.23
CA THR A 174 0.48 -4.31 -7.99
C THR A 174 -0.70 -3.63 -7.28
N LEU A 175 -0.67 -2.31 -7.14
CA LEU A 175 -1.78 -1.55 -6.56
C LEU A 175 -3.07 -1.65 -7.37
N ALA A 176 -2.99 -1.64 -8.70
CA ALA A 176 -4.14 -1.86 -9.57
C ALA A 176 -4.73 -3.25 -9.35
N SER A 177 -3.88 -4.28 -9.20
CA SER A 177 -4.31 -5.65 -8.90
C SER A 177 -4.95 -5.77 -7.51
N VAL A 178 -4.39 -5.18 -6.47
CA VAL A 178 -4.98 -5.10 -5.13
C VAL A 178 -6.36 -4.42 -5.18
N LYS A 179 -6.49 -3.34 -5.95
CA LYS A 179 -7.74 -2.58 -6.13
C LYS A 179 -8.77 -3.25 -7.06
N ARG A 180 -8.50 -4.43 -7.62
CA ARG A 180 -9.56 -5.27 -8.24
C ARG A 180 -10.65 -5.62 -7.23
N LEU A 181 -10.30 -5.74 -5.96
CA LEU A 181 -11.28 -5.77 -4.88
C LEU A 181 -11.96 -4.39 -4.79
N ARG A 182 -13.18 -4.28 -5.34
CA ARG A 182 -13.89 -2.99 -5.51
C ARG A 182 -14.01 -2.16 -4.25
N VAL A 183 -14.12 -2.80 -3.08
CA VAL A 183 -14.16 -2.10 -1.79
C VAL A 183 -12.89 -1.28 -1.49
N LEU A 184 -11.77 -1.59 -2.15
CA LEU A 184 -10.52 -0.82 -2.07
C LEU A 184 -10.40 0.29 -3.11
N ARG A 185 -11.14 0.18 -4.20
CA ARG A 185 -11.17 1.17 -5.29
C ARG A 185 -12.27 2.21 -5.09
N ASP A 186 -13.46 1.73 -4.76
CA ASP A 186 -14.67 2.54 -4.63
C ASP A 186 -14.67 3.27 -3.27
N GLU A 187 -15.66 4.11 -3.01
CA GLU A 187 -15.81 4.80 -1.74
C GLU A 187 -16.09 3.81 -0.60
N PHE A 188 -15.23 3.81 0.42
CA PHE A 188 -15.33 2.90 1.55
C PHE A 188 -16.40 3.38 2.55
N ARG A 189 -17.56 2.74 2.54
CA ARG A 189 -18.74 3.16 3.32
C ARG A 189 -18.86 2.48 4.69
N ASN A 190 -18.07 1.45 4.98
CA ASN A 190 -18.14 0.76 6.27
C ASN A 190 -17.54 1.66 7.37
N ARG A 191 -18.33 1.95 8.42
CA ARG A 191 -17.94 2.83 9.51
C ARG A 191 -17.43 2.10 10.75
N ARG A 192 -17.38 0.77 10.75
CA ARG A 192 -16.86 -0.02 11.88
C ARG A 192 -15.35 0.21 12.03
N GLY A 193 -14.92 0.41 13.29
CA GLY A 193 -13.50 0.58 13.61
C GLY A 193 -12.67 -0.63 13.16
N GLY A 194 -11.47 -0.37 12.63
CA GLY A 194 -10.57 -1.41 12.14
C GLY A 194 -10.88 -1.97 10.76
N MET A 195 -12.15 -2.06 10.34
CA MET A 195 -12.54 -2.69 9.08
C MET A 195 -11.83 -2.11 7.84
N VAL A 196 -11.56 -0.82 7.85
CA VAL A 196 -10.82 -0.16 6.75
C VAL A 196 -9.39 -0.68 6.62
N ASP A 197 -8.76 -1.05 7.71
CA ASP A 197 -7.42 -1.62 7.72
C ASP A 197 -7.45 -3.12 7.35
N GLU A 198 -8.37 -3.88 7.96
CA GLU A 198 -8.57 -5.32 7.70
C GLU A 198 -8.81 -5.60 6.21
N VAL A 199 -9.68 -4.82 5.57
CA VAL A 199 -9.98 -4.97 4.14
C VAL A 199 -8.75 -4.65 3.27
N MET A 200 -7.90 -3.70 3.68
CA MET A 200 -6.65 -3.43 2.95
C MET A 200 -5.70 -4.62 3.01
N ILE A 201 -5.53 -5.19 4.20
CA ILE A 201 -4.67 -6.37 4.37
C ILE A 201 -5.22 -7.58 3.62
N LEU A 202 -6.53 -7.80 3.67
CA LEU A 202 -7.18 -8.84 2.88
C LEU A 202 -6.94 -8.66 1.38
N GLY A 203 -7.05 -7.44 0.87
CA GLY A 203 -6.78 -7.16 -0.55
C GLY A 203 -5.33 -7.43 -0.96
N CYS A 204 -4.37 -7.08 -0.10
CA CYS A 204 -2.96 -7.41 -0.30
C CYS A 204 -2.73 -8.92 -0.25
N ALA A 205 -3.31 -9.62 0.72
CA ALA A 205 -3.19 -11.08 0.87
C ALA A 205 -3.78 -11.82 -0.34
N LEU A 206 -4.96 -11.40 -0.84
CA LEU A 206 -5.57 -11.95 -2.05
C LEU A 206 -4.73 -11.71 -3.30
N HIS A 207 -4.06 -10.55 -3.38
CA HIS A 207 -3.13 -10.27 -4.47
C HIS A 207 -1.93 -11.21 -4.40
N ASN A 208 -1.29 -11.33 -3.23
CA ASN A 208 -0.14 -12.21 -3.03
C ASN A 208 -0.50 -13.67 -3.32
N TYR A 209 -1.61 -14.16 -2.79
CA TYR A 209 -2.12 -15.51 -3.08
C TYR A 209 -2.23 -15.77 -4.59
N ARG A 210 -2.82 -14.84 -5.33
CA ARG A 210 -2.94 -14.96 -6.80
C ARG A 210 -1.60 -14.96 -7.52
N THR A 211 -0.65 -14.16 -7.04
CA THR A 211 0.71 -14.11 -7.60
C THR A 211 1.40 -15.44 -7.40
N ASP A 212 1.41 -15.98 -6.18
CA ASP A 212 2.04 -17.24 -5.85
C ASP A 212 1.46 -18.43 -6.64
N HIS A 213 0.13 -18.47 -6.84
CA HIS A 213 -0.51 -19.53 -7.59
C HIS A 213 -0.33 -19.41 -9.11
N ARG A 214 -0.20 -18.19 -9.63
CA ARG A 214 0.06 -17.97 -11.04
C ARG A 214 1.45 -18.44 -11.43
N GLU A 215 2.44 -18.19 -10.60
CA GLU A 215 3.81 -18.65 -10.81
C GLU A 215 3.90 -20.17 -10.80
N ARG A 216 3.18 -20.84 -9.89
CA ARG A 216 3.12 -22.32 -9.85
C ARG A 216 2.51 -22.94 -11.10
N VAL A 217 1.46 -22.35 -11.64
CA VAL A 217 0.81 -22.84 -12.87
C VAL A 217 1.70 -22.64 -14.10
N LEU A 218 2.56 -21.63 -14.13
CA LEU A 218 3.48 -21.40 -15.24
C LEU A 218 4.76 -22.24 -15.14
N ALA A 219 5.05 -22.80 -13.97
CA ALA A 219 6.21 -23.65 -13.71
C ALA A 219 5.88 -25.18 -13.81
N ALA A 220 4.61 -25.53 -13.94
CA ALA A 220 4.11 -26.90 -14.13
C ALA A 220 3.79 -27.17 -15.60
#